data_9c012534a322f6f71d480e3596ab82a3
#
_entry.id   9c012534a322f6f71d480e3596ab82a3
#
_cell.length_a   1.000
_cell.length_b   1.000
_cell.length_c   1.000
_cell.angle_alpha   90.00
_cell.angle_beta   90.00
_cell.angle_gamma   90.00
#
_symmetry.space_group_name_H-M   'P 1'
#
loop_
_entity.id
_entity.type
_entity.pdbx_description
1 polymer ?
#
loop_
_entity_poly.entity_id
_entity_poly.type
_entity_poly.pdbx_seq_one_letter_code
_entity_poly.pdbx_strand_id
1 'polypeptide(L)'
;MRVAVLLLVAVAGCSSPSGANDAGGAGDAATTDGAVGDAGAASYASTDGGGPRGFWASGPWVSFYGAAQGVDLVKTASAFRVINVDADPDTGNFTDGDIATLRAQGKNVVLSYMNVGACESFRSYWSAKPQGFESCQSSGALTTAYGGYPDEKWANLSNAAYRSLIVDYVAPRLFARGVDGVFMDNLEVVEHGAGASEGPCDAACAQGGLDLVWALRQKFPGKLIVMQNATGAVTRAGVTHGVPYPSLLDGVSHEEVYSNGGDAQSRAEMLAWKALGLTPGGRPFWLAVEEYVGACAPANKSAAQALEAKARADGLEPYVTDASGMQTAPCFW
;
A
#
# COMPACT_ATOMS: atom_id res chain seq x y z
N MET A 1 -0.52 -4.30 -33.64
CA MET A 1 -0.75 -5.74 -33.65
C MET A 1 0.25 -6.33 -32.63
N ARG A 2 -0.11 -6.41 -31.37
CA ARG A 2 0.74 -6.95 -30.31
C ARG A 2 0.21 -8.32 -29.94
N VAL A 3 1.06 -9.32 -30.06
CA VAL A 3 0.78 -10.72 -29.76
C VAL A 3 0.76 -10.87 -28.24
N ALA A 4 -0.39 -11.25 -27.67
CA ALA A 4 -0.50 -11.63 -26.29
C ALA A 4 0.11 -13.03 -26.13
N VAL A 5 1.18 -13.13 -25.37
CA VAL A 5 1.73 -14.41 -24.92
C VAL A 5 1.05 -14.75 -23.59
N LEU A 6 0.21 -15.77 -23.64
CA LEU A 6 -0.41 -16.35 -22.44
C LEU A 6 0.68 -17.19 -21.75
N LEU A 7 1.21 -16.73 -20.63
CA LEU A 7 2.06 -17.55 -19.76
C LEU A 7 1.19 -18.13 -18.63
N LEU A 8 1.01 -19.46 -18.66
CA LEU A 8 0.49 -20.20 -17.52
C LEU A 8 1.59 -20.25 -16.45
N VAL A 9 1.40 -19.58 -15.34
CA VAL A 9 2.28 -19.69 -14.19
C VAL A 9 1.75 -20.82 -13.30
N ALA A 10 2.51 -21.90 -13.19
CA ALA A 10 2.29 -22.94 -12.21
C ALA A 10 2.87 -22.46 -10.86
N VAL A 11 1.99 -22.27 -9.90
CA VAL A 11 2.39 -21.94 -8.53
C VAL A 11 2.96 -23.19 -7.87
N ALA A 12 4.26 -23.20 -7.64
CA ALA A 12 4.93 -24.20 -6.81
C ALA A 12 4.89 -23.73 -5.35
N GLY A 13 4.05 -24.36 -4.55
CA GLY A 13 4.01 -24.14 -3.11
C GLY A 13 5.32 -24.50 -2.44
N CYS A 14 5.96 -23.59 -1.77
CA CYS A 14 7.07 -23.85 -0.86
C CYS A 14 6.53 -24.13 0.55
N SER A 15 6.49 -25.40 0.93
CA SER A 15 6.28 -25.85 2.30
C SER A 15 7.63 -25.76 3.04
N SER A 16 7.68 -24.99 4.09
CA SER A 16 8.81 -24.95 5.02
C SER A 16 8.65 -26.04 6.09
N PRO A 17 9.72 -26.75 6.49
CA PRO A 17 9.64 -27.76 7.53
C PRO A 17 9.66 -27.14 8.93
N SER A 18 8.72 -27.61 9.76
CA SER A 18 8.69 -27.38 11.21
C SER A 18 9.84 -28.11 11.89
N GLY A 19 10.70 -27.39 12.58
CA GLY A 19 11.68 -27.95 13.52
C GLY A 19 11.27 -27.60 14.95
N ALA A 20 10.80 -28.59 15.68
CA ALA A 20 10.66 -28.55 17.13
C ALA A 20 12.02 -28.71 17.79
N ASN A 21 12.31 -27.94 18.81
CA ASN A 21 13.21 -28.35 19.89
C ASN A 21 12.82 -27.72 21.21
N ASP A 22 12.64 -28.62 22.17
CA ASP A 22 12.34 -28.43 23.58
C ASP A 22 13.53 -27.88 24.38
N ALA A 23 13.14 -27.41 25.55
CA ALA A 23 13.81 -27.45 26.82
C ALA A 23 14.36 -26.17 27.45
N GLY A 24 13.66 -25.67 28.45
CA GLY A 24 14.14 -25.73 29.84
C GLY A 24 14.95 -24.54 30.32
N GLY A 25 14.40 -23.83 31.30
CA GLY A 25 15.23 -23.01 32.19
C GLY A 25 14.41 -21.89 32.90
N ALA A 26 13.90 -22.25 34.08
CA ALA A 26 13.35 -21.28 35.03
C ALA A 26 14.49 -20.45 35.64
N GLY A 27 14.27 -19.16 35.79
CA GLY A 27 15.14 -18.26 36.51
C GLY A 27 14.35 -17.03 36.96
N ASP A 28 13.95 -17.04 38.25
CA ASP A 28 13.38 -15.89 38.96
C ASP A 28 14.38 -14.72 39.00
N ALA A 29 13.97 -13.54 38.64
CA ALA A 29 14.64 -12.31 39.09
C ALA A 29 13.65 -11.14 39.13
N ALA A 30 13.37 -10.77 40.35
CA ALA A 30 13.05 -9.44 40.93
C ALA A 30 12.49 -8.33 40.04
N THR A 31 11.28 -7.97 40.39
CA THR A 31 10.59 -6.71 40.10
C THR A 31 11.39 -5.49 40.59
N THR A 32 11.69 -4.57 39.65
CA THR A 32 11.90 -3.17 40.01
C THR A 32 10.84 -2.34 39.29
N ASP A 33 9.91 -1.78 40.02
CA ASP A 33 9.00 -0.74 39.58
C ASP A 33 9.81 0.48 39.11
N GLY A 34 9.94 0.62 37.81
CA GLY A 34 10.37 1.83 37.15
C GLY A 34 9.14 2.51 36.57
N ALA A 35 8.73 3.63 37.20
CA ALA A 35 7.71 4.51 36.66
C ALA A 35 8.07 4.88 35.20
N VAL A 36 7.33 4.34 34.25
CA VAL A 36 7.37 4.78 32.85
C VAL A 36 6.72 6.17 32.83
N GLY A 37 7.59 7.18 32.75
CA GLY A 37 7.15 8.55 32.53
C GLY A 37 6.29 8.60 31.28
N ASP A 38 5.14 9.23 31.44
CA ASP A 38 4.18 9.57 30.40
C ASP A 38 4.92 10.37 29.32
N ALA A 39 5.39 9.68 28.29
CA ALA A 39 5.94 10.32 27.09
C ALA A 39 4.75 10.95 26.40
N GLY A 40 4.55 12.23 26.65
CA GLY A 40 3.46 13.04 26.12
C GLY A 40 3.24 12.74 24.65
N ALA A 41 2.02 12.31 24.34
CA ALA A 41 1.56 12.19 22.98
C ALA A 41 1.85 13.51 22.28
N ALA A 42 2.86 13.51 21.39
CA ALA A 42 3.12 14.65 20.53
C ALA A 42 1.84 14.90 19.73
N SER A 43 1.11 15.94 20.10
CA SER A 43 -0.06 16.37 19.36
C SER A 43 0.43 16.84 17.99
N TYR A 44 0.21 16.04 16.97
CA TYR A 44 0.37 16.47 15.59
C TYR A 44 -0.71 17.48 15.27
N ALA A 45 -0.52 18.71 15.72
CA ALA A 45 -1.34 19.82 15.29
C ALA A 45 -1.02 20.06 13.81
N SER A 46 -2.01 19.87 12.96
CA SER A 46 -1.95 20.34 11.59
C SER A 46 -1.71 21.84 11.62
N THR A 47 -0.59 22.30 11.05
CA THR A 47 -0.27 23.72 10.95
C THR A 47 -1.08 24.42 9.86
N ASP A 48 -1.91 23.71 9.12
CA ASP A 48 -2.59 24.19 7.90
C ASP A 48 -4.11 24.26 8.02
N GLY A 49 -4.69 24.29 9.20
CA GLY A 49 -6.15 24.43 9.35
C GLY A 49 -6.98 23.26 8.79
N GLY A 50 -6.34 22.17 8.38
CA GLY A 50 -6.99 20.93 7.96
C GLY A 50 -7.56 20.20 9.18
N GLY A 51 -8.78 19.69 9.05
CA GLY A 51 -9.41 18.86 10.07
C GLY A 51 -8.59 17.60 10.40
N PRO A 52 -8.97 16.84 11.43
CA PRO A 52 -8.27 15.63 11.82
C PRO A 52 -8.11 14.69 10.63
N ARG A 53 -6.90 14.12 10.46
CA ARG A 53 -6.60 13.12 9.43
C ARG A 53 -7.50 11.89 9.55
N GLY A 54 -7.62 11.15 8.50
CA GLY A 54 -8.39 9.92 8.38
C GLY A 54 -9.42 10.02 7.27
N PHE A 55 -9.93 8.88 6.86
CA PHE A 55 -10.91 8.80 5.79
C PHE A 55 -12.21 9.51 6.19
N TRP A 56 -12.66 10.45 5.35
CA TRP A 56 -13.95 11.14 5.50
C TRP A 56 -15.06 10.50 4.67
N ALA A 57 -14.70 9.59 3.75
CA ALA A 57 -15.62 8.79 2.98
C ALA A 57 -15.59 7.35 3.47
N SER A 58 -16.76 6.73 3.60
CA SER A 58 -16.94 5.32 3.89
C SER A 58 -17.84 4.69 2.82
N GLY A 59 -17.65 3.41 2.56
CA GLY A 59 -18.43 2.67 1.57
C GLY A 59 -17.55 1.99 0.52
N PRO A 60 -18.16 1.51 -0.58
CA PRO A 60 -17.44 0.74 -1.57
C PRO A 60 -16.21 1.44 -2.10
N TRP A 61 -15.14 0.70 -2.30
CA TRP A 61 -13.91 1.19 -2.88
C TRP A 61 -13.54 0.46 -4.17
N VAL A 62 -12.61 1.01 -4.91
CA VAL A 62 -12.13 0.47 -6.17
C VAL A 62 -10.67 0.83 -6.37
N SER A 63 -9.92 -0.09 -6.99
CA SER A 63 -8.59 0.14 -7.53
C SER A 63 -8.57 -0.17 -9.01
N PHE A 64 -8.03 0.74 -9.84
CA PHE A 64 -7.79 0.48 -11.25
C PHE A 64 -6.74 1.41 -11.85
N TYR A 65 -5.94 0.90 -12.76
CA TYR A 65 -4.76 1.57 -13.30
C TYR A 65 -4.82 1.81 -14.81
N GLY A 66 -5.95 1.48 -15.45
CA GLY A 66 -6.17 1.76 -16.87
C GLY A 66 -6.46 3.23 -17.15
N ALA A 67 -6.44 3.59 -18.45
CA ALA A 67 -6.67 4.97 -18.87
C ALA A 67 -8.14 5.41 -18.66
N ALA A 68 -8.33 6.66 -18.28
CA ALA A 68 -9.65 7.29 -18.09
C ALA A 68 -10.59 7.14 -19.30
N GLN A 69 -10.03 7.17 -20.54
CA GLN A 69 -10.80 7.03 -21.78
C GLN A 69 -11.51 5.67 -21.91
N GLY A 70 -11.05 4.65 -21.18
CA GLY A 70 -11.66 3.31 -21.17
C GLY A 70 -12.74 3.12 -20.10
N VAL A 71 -13.02 4.15 -19.29
CA VAL A 71 -13.83 4.03 -18.07
C VAL A 71 -14.91 5.11 -18.03
N ASP A 72 -16.12 4.72 -17.63
CA ASP A 72 -17.17 5.70 -17.27
C ASP A 72 -16.87 6.28 -15.87
N LEU A 73 -16.16 7.40 -15.83
CA LEU A 73 -15.74 8.06 -14.60
C LEU A 73 -16.91 8.54 -13.75
N VAL A 74 -18.02 8.97 -14.38
CA VAL A 74 -19.23 9.43 -13.66
C VAL A 74 -19.89 8.24 -12.95
N LYS A 75 -20.02 7.11 -13.65
CA LYS A 75 -20.52 5.88 -13.04
C LYS A 75 -19.62 5.42 -11.90
N THR A 76 -18.30 5.44 -12.12
CA THR A 76 -17.30 5.06 -11.10
C THR A 76 -17.42 5.95 -9.87
N ALA A 77 -17.45 7.28 -10.04
CA ALA A 77 -17.61 8.23 -8.95
C ALA A 77 -18.95 8.10 -8.21
N SER A 78 -19.98 7.59 -8.87
CA SER A 78 -21.30 7.35 -8.25
C SER A 78 -21.35 6.05 -7.46
N ALA A 79 -20.61 5.02 -7.91
CA ALA A 79 -20.61 3.69 -7.33
C ALA A 79 -19.66 3.55 -6.14
N PHE A 80 -18.53 4.26 -6.15
CA PHE A 80 -17.46 4.10 -5.17
C PHE A 80 -17.22 5.38 -4.36
N ARG A 81 -16.73 5.22 -3.14
CA ARG A 81 -16.41 6.32 -2.21
C ARG A 81 -14.92 6.50 -1.99
N VAL A 82 -14.15 5.44 -2.13
CA VAL A 82 -12.69 5.47 -2.13
C VAL A 82 -12.23 4.91 -3.47
N ILE A 83 -11.43 5.67 -4.20
CA ILE A 83 -11.05 5.37 -5.57
C ILE A 83 -9.53 5.49 -5.68
N ASN A 84 -8.86 4.38 -5.92
CA ASN A 84 -7.42 4.35 -6.19
C ASN A 84 -7.17 4.24 -7.69
N VAL A 85 -6.30 5.09 -8.20
CA VAL A 85 -5.92 5.15 -9.63
C VAL A 85 -4.43 5.42 -9.76
N ASP A 86 -3.82 5.14 -10.90
CA ASP A 86 -2.48 5.64 -11.19
C ASP A 86 -2.56 7.03 -11.82
N ALA A 87 -2.42 8.06 -10.98
CA ALA A 87 -2.47 9.47 -11.37
C ALA A 87 -1.10 10.04 -11.77
N ASP A 88 -0.04 9.21 -11.83
CA ASP A 88 1.29 9.70 -12.22
C ASP A 88 1.23 10.28 -13.65
N PRO A 89 1.74 11.51 -13.86
CA PRO A 89 1.79 12.13 -15.18
C PRO A 89 2.50 11.28 -16.25
N ASP A 90 3.41 10.40 -15.84
CA ASP A 90 4.17 9.56 -16.77
C ASP A 90 3.29 8.53 -17.50
N THR A 91 2.19 8.10 -16.89
CA THR A 91 1.24 7.17 -17.55
C THR A 91 0.32 7.90 -18.52
N GLY A 92 0.03 9.17 -18.28
CA GLY A 92 -0.96 9.92 -19.04
C GLY A 92 -2.39 9.38 -18.91
N ASN A 93 -2.64 8.51 -17.93
CA ASN A 93 -3.92 7.82 -17.76
C ASN A 93 -5.05 8.75 -17.36
N PHE A 94 -4.76 9.78 -16.57
CA PHE A 94 -5.77 10.72 -16.03
C PHE A 94 -5.34 12.17 -16.24
N THR A 95 -6.28 13.03 -16.59
CA THR A 95 -6.15 14.49 -16.52
C THR A 95 -6.59 14.99 -15.15
N ASP A 96 -6.30 16.25 -14.81
CA ASP A 96 -6.79 16.88 -13.56
C ASP A 96 -8.33 16.96 -13.54
N GLY A 97 -8.96 17.10 -14.72
CA GLY A 97 -10.43 17.06 -14.88
C GLY A 97 -11.01 15.68 -14.57
N ASP A 98 -10.30 14.59 -14.93
CA ASP A 98 -10.72 13.23 -14.62
C ASP A 98 -10.66 12.98 -13.11
N ILE A 99 -9.57 13.39 -12.45
CA ILE A 99 -9.43 13.30 -10.99
C ILE A 99 -10.54 14.13 -10.30
N ALA A 100 -10.82 15.35 -10.77
CA ALA A 100 -11.90 16.17 -10.23
C ALA A 100 -13.27 15.48 -10.39
N THR A 101 -13.52 14.80 -11.51
CA THR A 101 -14.73 14.02 -11.75
C THR A 101 -14.86 12.87 -10.75
N LEU A 102 -13.78 12.10 -10.54
CA LEU A 102 -13.75 11.00 -9.56
C LEU A 102 -13.97 11.50 -8.13
N ARG A 103 -13.44 12.69 -7.78
CA ARG A 103 -13.65 13.29 -6.46
C ARG A 103 -15.10 13.71 -6.19
N ALA A 104 -15.94 13.80 -7.21
CA ALA A 104 -17.37 14.15 -7.10
C ALA A 104 -17.62 15.34 -6.15
N GLN A 105 -16.90 16.45 -6.35
CA GLN A 105 -16.98 17.67 -5.51
C GLN A 105 -16.58 17.41 -4.03
N GLY A 106 -15.64 16.50 -3.78
CA GLY A 106 -15.15 16.17 -2.45
C GLY A 106 -16.00 15.16 -1.67
N LYS A 107 -16.96 14.50 -2.34
CA LYS A 107 -17.74 13.40 -1.74
C LYS A 107 -16.95 12.09 -1.68
N ASN A 108 -16.01 11.91 -2.61
CA ASN A 108 -15.17 10.73 -2.70
C ASN A 108 -13.74 11.06 -2.31
N VAL A 109 -13.05 10.08 -1.75
CA VAL A 109 -11.60 10.06 -1.58
C VAL A 109 -10.99 9.52 -2.85
N VAL A 110 -10.03 10.23 -3.44
CA VAL A 110 -9.24 9.74 -4.57
C VAL A 110 -7.78 9.60 -4.13
N LEU A 111 -7.28 8.39 -4.20
CA LEU A 111 -5.88 8.05 -3.90
C LEU A 111 -5.12 7.85 -5.22
N SER A 112 -3.83 8.06 -5.19
CA SER A 112 -2.95 7.63 -6.28
C SER A 112 -2.07 6.48 -5.84
N TYR A 113 -2.03 5.44 -6.66
CA TYR A 113 -0.97 4.44 -6.63
C TYR A 113 0.40 5.13 -6.60
N MET A 114 1.27 4.61 -5.79
CA MET A 114 2.66 5.04 -5.68
C MET A 114 3.54 3.84 -5.32
N ASN A 115 4.34 3.38 -6.26
CA ASN A 115 5.31 2.33 -5.98
C ASN A 115 6.44 2.89 -5.12
N VAL A 116 6.62 2.37 -3.91
CA VAL A 116 7.62 2.85 -2.96
C VAL A 116 8.74 1.85 -2.69
N GLY A 117 8.45 0.55 -2.82
CA GLY A 117 9.41 -0.52 -2.55
C GLY A 117 10.09 -1.07 -3.80
N ALA A 118 9.59 -0.71 -4.98
CA ALA A 118 10.19 -1.06 -6.26
C ALA A 118 10.16 0.17 -7.20
N CYS A 119 10.80 0.05 -8.35
CA CYS A 119 10.75 1.09 -9.36
C CYS A 119 10.44 0.48 -10.72
N GLU A 120 9.54 1.13 -11.45
CA GLU A 120 8.99 0.69 -12.72
C GLU A 120 9.73 1.32 -13.88
N SER A 121 10.16 0.51 -14.86
CA SER A 121 11.04 0.96 -15.96
C SER A 121 10.38 1.93 -16.94
N PHE A 122 9.05 2.00 -16.95
CA PHE A 122 8.30 2.94 -17.80
C PHE A 122 8.15 4.34 -17.19
N ARG A 123 8.54 4.55 -15.92
CA ARG A 123 8.53 5.86 -15.29
C ARG A 123 9.66 6.73 -15.83
N SER A 124 9.40 8.02 -16.04
CA SER A 124 10.41 8.96 -16.55
C SER A 124 11.64 9.02 -15.65
N TYR A 125 11.47 8.84 -14.35
CA TYR A 125 12.54 8.86 -13.35
C TYR A 125 13.26 7.51 -13.19
N TRP A 126 12.96 6.50 -14.02
CA TRP A 126 13.68 5.22 -13.99
C TRP A 126 15.16 5.39 -14.33
N SER A 127 15.45 5.99 -15.48
CA SER A 127 16.82 6.20 -15.97
C SER A 127 17.21 7.68 -16.09
N ALA A 128 16.26 8.55 -16.41
CA ALA A 128 16.51 9.98 -16.49
C ALA A 128 16.48 10.59 -15.09
N LYS A 129 17.51 11.40 -14.78
CA LYS A 129 17.60 12.13 -13.52
C LYS A 129 16.66 13.34 -13.55
N PRO A 130 15.64 13.41 -12.67
CA PRO A 130 14.91 14.66 -12.50
C PRO A 130 15.84 15.75 -11.95
N GLN A 131 15.52 16.99 -12.24
CA GLN A 131 16.36 18.10 -11.76
C GLN A 131 16.49 18.09 -10.23
N GLY A 132 17.71 17.92 -9.75
CA GLY A 132 18.03 17.90 -8.32
C GLY A 132 17.92 16.52 -7.65
N PHE A 133 17.59 15.46 -8.41
CA PHE A 133 17.42 14.11 -7.87
C PHE A 133 18.23 13.08 -8.67
N GLU A 134 18.56 11.97 -8.03
CA GLU A 134 19.01 10.78 -8.73
C GLU A 134 17.78 10.05 -9.34
N SER A 135 18.00 9.32 -10.44
CA SER A 135 17.01 8.40 -10.98
C SER A 135 16.99 7.09 -10.18
N CYS A 136 16.01 6.23 -10.40
CA CYS A 136 16.02 4.90 -9.78
C CYS A 136 17.33 4.16 -10.06
N GLN A 137 17.78 4.13 -11.32
CA GLN A 137 19.03 3.46 -11.69
C GLN A 137 20.26 4.15 -11.11
N SER A 138 20.35 5.46 -11.19
CA SER A 138 21.56 6.18 -10.76
C SER A 138 21.66 6.33 -9.25
N SER A 139 20.58 6.16 -8.51
CA SER A 139 20.60 6.16 -7.04
C SER A 139 21.41 4.99 -6.47
N GLY A 140 21.52 3.89 -7.24
CA GLY A 140 22.12 2.64 -6.76
C GLY A 140 21.25 1.86 -5.77
N ALA A 141 19.96 2.18 -5.68
CA ALA A 141 19.03 1.48 -4.80
C ALA A 141 18.50 0.16 -5.38
N LEU A 142 18.46 0.02 -6.71
CA LEU A 142 17.84 -1.13 -7.34
C LEU A 142 18.56 -2.44 -7.01
N THR A 143 17.78 -3.46 -6.65
CA THR A 143 18.26 -4.79 -6.30
C THR A 143 17.84 -5.82 -7.35
N THR A 144 17.07 -6.84 -6.99
CA THR A 144 16.61 -7.91 -7.88
C THR A 144 15.40 -7.49 -8.72
N ALA A 145 15.15 -8.22 -9.81
CA ALA A 145 13.89 -8.09 -10.54
C ALA A 145 12.71 -8.46 -9.63
N TYR A 146 11.57 -7.84 -9.88
CA TYR A 146 10.31 -8.20 -9.25
C TYR A 146 9.71 -9.41 -9.98
N GLY A 147 9.43 -10.48 -9.26
CA GLY A 147 8.88 -11.70 -9.85
C GLY A 147 7.50 -11.45 -10.45
N GLY A 148 7.30 -11.92 -11.69
CA GLY A 148 6.04 -11.69 -12.42
C GLY A 148 5.91 -10.34 -13.12
N TYR A 149 6.73 -9.35 -12.75
CA TYR A 149 6.70 -7.99 -13.32
C TYR A 149 8.07 -7.61 -13.90
N PRO A 150 8.36 -7.98 -15.16
CA PRO A 150 9.70 -7.83 -15.76
C PRO A 150 10.14 -6.36 -15.92
N ASP A 151 9.20 -5.45 -15.86
CA ASP A 151 9.44 -4.01 -15.96
C ASP A 151 9.76 -3.35 -14.60
N GLU A 152 9.87 -4.14 -13.53
CA GLU A 152 10.10 -3.64 -12.19
C GLU A 152 11.34 -4.24 -11.53
N LYS A 153 11.95 -3.46 -10.65
CA LYS A 153 13.00 -3.91 -9.74
C LYS A 153 12.76 -3.41 -8.33
N TRP A 154 12.95 -4.32 -7.38
CA TRP A 154 12.95 -3.99 -5.97
C TRP A 154 14.00 -2.93 -5.64
N ALA A 155 13.72 -2.11 -4.65
CA ALA A 155 14.61 -1.06 -4.16
C ALA A 155 15.05 -1.31 -2.72
N ASN A 156 16.33 -1.08 -2.45
CA ASN A 156 16.84 -1.01 -1.10
C ASN A 156 16.51 0.35 -0.47
N LEU A 157 15.59 0.36 0.46
CA LEU A 157 15.06 1.59 1.07
C LEU A 157 16.00 2.24 2.08
N SER A 158 17.16 1.65 2.42
CA SER A 158 18.22 2.35 3.14
C SER A 158 18.87 3.48 2.31
N ASN A 159 18.69 3.43 0.99
CA ASN A 159 19.26 4.42 0.06
C ASN A 159 18.56 5.78 0.17
N ALA A 160 19.27 6.77 0.69
CA ALA A 160 18.71 8.11 0.94
C ALA A 160 18.32 8.85 -0.36
N ALA A 161 19.09 8.65 -1.45
CA ALA A 161 18.79 9.29 -2.73
C ALA A 161 17.49 8.76 -3.32
N TYR A 162 17.23 7.45 -3.20
CA TYR A 162 15.96 6.84 -3.62
C TYR A 162 14.80 7.36 -2.76
N ARG A 163 14.95 7.39 -1.43
CA ARG A 163 13.88 7.93 -0.57
C ARG A 163 13.58 9.39 -0.92
N SER A 164 14.61 10.21 -1.18
CA SER A 164 14.40 11.60 -1.62
C SER A 164 13.70 11.68 -2.96
N LEU A 165 14.02 10.82 -3.92
CA LEU A 165 13.29 10.73 -5.19
C LEU A 165 11.78 10.48 -4.95
N ILE A 166 11.42 9.51 -4.12
CA ILE A 166 10.01 9.18 -3.84
C ILE A 166 9.31 10.32 -3.09
N VAL A 167 9.91 10.82 -2.00
CA VAL A 167 9.26 11.80 -1.11
C VAL A 167 9.26 13.20 -1.70
N ASP A 168 10.35 13.60 -2.38
CA ASP A 168 10.57 14.99 -2.75
C ASP A 168 10.25 15.28 -4.22
N TYR A 169 10.21 14.25 -5.07
CA TYR A 169 9.89 14.39 -6.49
C TYR A 169 8.59 13.65 -6.88
N VAL A 170 8.45 12.34 -6.57
CA VAL A 170 7.29 11.56 -7.03
C VAL A 170 6.02 11.99 -6.30
N ALA A 171 6.00 11.98 -4.98
CA ALA A 171 4.80 12.32 -4.20
C ALA A 171 4.25 13.72 -4.50
N PRO A 172 5.06 14.80 -4.61
CA PRO A 172 4.55 16.11 -5.01
C PRO A 172 3.85 16.13 -6.36
N ARG A 173 4.35 15.37 -7.34
CA ARG A 173 3.75 15.26 -8.68
C ARG A 173 2.35 14.65 -8.62
N LEU A 174 2.19 13.60 -7.81
CA LEU A 174 0.88 12.96 -7.59
C LEU A 174 -0.09 13.93 -6.90
N PHE A 175 0.35 14.60 -5.84
CA PHE A 175 -0.49 15.54 -5.11
C PHE A 175 -0.88 16.77 -5.94
N ALA A 176 -0.03 17.20 -6.88
CA ALA A 176 -0.36 18.26 -7.82
C ALA A 176 -1.52 17.90 -8.76
N ARG A 177 -1.81 16.60 -8.96
CA ARG A 177 -2.98 16.13 -9.72
C ARG A 177 -4.31 16.32 -8.98
N GLY A 178 -4.28 16.74 -7.71
CA GLY A 178 -5.48 16.98 -6.91
C GLY A 178 -6.00 15.76 -6.17
N VAL A 179 -5.20 14.66 -6.07
CA VAL A 179 -5.56 13.49 -5.26
C VAL A 179 -5.51 13.80 -3.76
N ASP A 180 -6.30 13.06 -2.99
CA ASP A 180 -6.44 13.26 -1.55
C ASP A 180 -5.33 12.56 -0.76
N GLY A 181 -4.66 11.57 -1.37
CA GLY A 181 -3.61 10.79 -0.73
C GLY A 181 -2.90 9.86 -1.69
N VAL A 182 -2.07 8.99 -1.13
CA VAL A 182 -1.34 7.94 -1.85
C VAL A 182 -1.74 6.56 -1.34
N PHE A 183 -1.72 5.61 -2.26
CA PHE A 183 -1.85 4.18 -2.03
C PHE A 183 -0.48 3.56 -2.36
N MET A 184 0.28 3.30 -1.30
CA MET A 184 1.67 2.87 -1.40
C MET A 184 1.75 1.38 -1.62
N ASP A 185 2.42 0.98 -2.69
CA ASP A 185 2.63 -0.40 -3.05
C ASP A 185 4.11 -0.82 -2.92
N ASN A 186 4.33 -2.11 -2.86
CA ASN A 186 5.64 -2.78 -2.77
C ASN A 186 6.45 -2.44 -1.50
N LEU A 187 5.84 -1.79 -0.51
CA LEU A 187 6.51 -1.54 0.76
C LEU A 187 6.78 -2.85 1.54
N GLU A 188 6.11 -3.95 1.20
CA GLU A 188 6.34 -5.27 1.79
C GLU A 188 7.79 -5.75 1.67
N VAL A 189 8.59 -5.14 0.80
CA VAL A 189 10.04 -5.36 0.74
C VAL A 189 10.69 -5.25 2.13
N VAL A 190 10.17 -4.40 3.03
CA VAL A 190 10.71 -4.26 4.40
C VAL A 190 10.54 -5.51 5.26
N GLU A 191 9.62 -6.39 4.89
CA GLU A 191 9.34 -7.66 5.58
C GLU A 191 10.16 -8.83 5.03
N HIS A 192 10.85 -8.68 3.88
CA HIS A 192 11.49 -9.79 3.17
C HIS A 192 12.72 -10.36 3.88
N GLY A 193 13.46 -9.52 4.64
CA GLY A 193 14.72 -9.93 5.26
C GLY A 193 15.92 -9.94 4.30
N ALA A 194 17.12 -9.93 4.88
CA ALA A 194 18.38 -9.81 4.13
C ALA A 194 18.67 -11.02 3.21
N GLY A 195 18.11 -12.17 3.51
CA GLY A 195 18.33 -13.42 2.75
C GLY A 195 17.30 -13.70 1.66
N ALA A 196 16.36 -12.81 1.42
CA ALA A 196 15.34 -13.01 0.40
C ALA A 196 15.94 -13.04 -1.00
N SER A 197 15.45 -13.94 -1.84
CA SER A 197 15.86 -14.05 -3.26
C SER A 197 15.33 -12.91 -4.10
N GLU A 198 14.19 -12.37 -3.71
CA GLU A 198 13.57 -11.18 -4.30
C GLU A 198 13.49 -10.06 -3.28
N GLY A 199 13.90 -8.85 -3.66
CA GLY A 199 13.88 -7.70 -2.79
C GLY A 199 14.59 -7.90 -1.45
N PRO A 200 15.87 -8.34 -1.42
CA PRO A 200 16.55 -8.50 -0.14
C PRO A 200 16.59 -7.20 0.62
N CYS A 201 16.15 -7.26 1.89
CA CYS A 201 16.02 -6.07 2.73
C CYS A 201 16.52 -6.41 4.14
N ASP A 202 17.66 -5.86 4.52
CA ASP A 202 18.21 -6.01 5.86
C ASP A 202 17.56 -5.01 6.85
N ALA A 203 18.00 -5.00 8.09
CA ALA A 203 17.44 -4.11 9.10
C ALA A 203 17.58 -2.62 8.73
N ALA A 204 18.63 -2.23 8.02
CA ALA A 204 18.80 -0.84 7.57
C ALA A 204 17.82 -0.49 6.45
N CYS A 205 17.59 -1.43 5.53
CA CYS A 205 16.57 -1.29 4.49
C CYS A 205 15.16 -1.22 5.10
N ALA A 206 14.84 -2.11 6.02
CA ALA A 206 13.55 -2.12 6.72
C ALA A 206 13.31 -0.78 7.44
N GLN A 207 14.28 -0.29 8.22
CA GLN A 207 14.19 1.01 8.87
C GLN A 207 14.05 2.15 7.84
N GLY A 208 14.76 2.08 6.71
CA GLY A 208 14.67 3.05 5.64
C GLY A 208 13.26 3.15 5.04
N GLY A 209 12.53 2.04 4.95
CA GLY A 209 11.12 2.04 4.53
C GLY A 209 10.21 2.73 5.54
N LEU A 210 10.41 2.48 6.84
CA LEU A 210 9.66 3.19 7.89
C LEU A 210 9.98 4.70 7.87
N ASP A 211 11.24 5.07 7.67
CA ASP A 211 11.69 6.47 7.60
C ASP A 211 11.14 7.19 6.36
N LEU A 212 10.96 6.48 5.23
CA LEU A 212 10.35 7.02 4.02
C LEU A 212 8.91 7.47 4.31
N VAL A 213 8.12 6.62 4.97
CA VAL A 213 6.72 6.94 5.30
C VAL A 213 6.64 8.06 6.34
N TRP A 214 7.57 8.08 7.30
CA TRP A 214 7.68 9.20 8.23
C TRP A 214 7.94 10.52 7.49
N ALA A 215 8.88 10.53 6.55
CA ALA A 215 9.21 11.71 5.76
C ALA A 215 8.01 12.18 4.90
N LEU A 216 7.28 11.25 4.27
CA LEU A 216 6.01 11.55 3.58
C LEU A 216 5.02 12.22 4.52
N ARG A 217 4.82 11.67 5.72
CA ARG A 217 3.90 12.23 6.71
C ARG A 217 4.30 13.62 7.19
N GLN A 218 5.60 13.85 7.40
CA GLN A 218 6.10 15.18 7.80
C GLN A 218 5.88 16.21 6.69
N LYS A 219 6.16 15.84 5.46
CA LYS A 219 6.07 16.74 4.32
C LYS A 219 4.63 17.03 3.89
N PHE A 220 3.73 16.04 4.06
CA PHE A 220 2.33 16.11 3.60
C PHE A 220 1.36 15.74 4.72
N PRO A 221 1.31 16.51 5.83
CA PRO A 221 0.54 16.14 7.02
C PRO A 221 -0.96 16.02 6.76
N GLY A 222 -1.50 16.77 5.78
CA GLY A 222 -2.92 16.73 5.42
C GLY A 222 -3.31 15.67 4.38
N LYS A 223 -2.34 14.92 3.81
CA LYS A 223 -2.63 13.91 2.80
C LYS A 223 -2.84 12.53 3.44
N LEU A 224 -3.74 11.74 2.86
CA LEU A 224 -3.94 10.36 3.26
C LEU A 224 -2.77 9.49 2.83
N ILE A 225 -2.37 8.57 3.68
CA ILE A 225 -1.35 7.56 3.42
C ILE A 225 -1.95 6.19 3.69
N VAL A 226 -2.13 5.41 2.64
CA VAL A 226 -2.57 4.02 2.69
C VAL A 226 -1.41 3.13 2.27
N MET A 227 -1.22 2.05 2.99
CA MET A 227 -0.19 1.05 2.73
C MET A 227 -0.84 -0.22 2.23
N GLN A 228 -0.32 -0.80 1.13
CA GLN A 228 -0.73 -2.10 0.60
C GLN A 228 0.32 -3.17 0.91
N ASN A 229 -0.13 -4.37 1.21
CA ASN A 229 0.61 -5.63 1.39
C ASN A 229 1.63 -5.69 2.55
N ALA A 230 2.24 -4.60 2.96
CA ALA A 230 3.25 -4.60 4.03
C ALA A 230 2.63 -4.73 5.44
N THR A 231 1.93 -5.83 5.72
CA THR A 231 1.11 -5.99 6.94
C THR A 231 1.79 -6.78 8.06
N GLY A 232 3.03 -7.19 7.84
CA GLY A 232 3.81 -8.03 8.76
C GLY A 232 4.23 -7.35 10.06
N ALA A 233 5.21 -7.95 10.72
CA ALA A 233 5.64 -7.52 12.05
C ALA A 233 6.47 -6.24 12.02
N VAL A 234 7.28 -6.03 10.96
CA VAL A 234 8.16 -4.86 10.83
C VAL A 234 7.33 -3.57 10.81
N THR A 235 6.29 -3.53 10.00
CA THR A 235 5.42 -2.36 9.88
C THR A 235 4.47 -2.23 11.08
N ARG A 236 3.86 -3.33 11.51
CA ARG A 236 2.86 -3.28 12.59
C ARG A 236 3.45 -2.90 13.95
N ALA A 237 4.68 -3.35 14.26
CA ALA A 237 5.37 -3.03 15.52
C ALA A 237 6.51 -2.04 15.35
N GLY A 238 6.74 -1.54 14.14
CA GLY A 238 7.85 -0.66 13.81
C GLY A 238 7.80 0.68 14.53
N VAL A 239 9.00 1.22 14.76
CA VAL A 239 9.17 2.57 15.32
C VAL A 239 10.14 3.33 14.42
N THR A 240 9.79 4.56 14.09
CA THR A 240 10.65 5.47 13.33
C THR A 240 10.63 6.85 13.95
N HIS A 241 11.78 7.49 14.10
CA HIS A 241 11.91 8.81 14.74
C HIS A 241 11.18 8.92 16.08
N GLY A 242 11.15 7.83 16.86
CA GLY A 242 10.51 7.79 18.18
C GLY A 242 8.99 7.67 18.16
N VAL A 243 8.37 7.50 16.99
CA VAL A 243 6.91 7.30 16.88
C VAL A 243 6.58 5.91 16.36
N PRO A 244 5.49 5.27 16.83
CA PRO A 244 5.01 4.01 16.26
C PRO A 244 4.67 4.19 14.78
N TYR A 245 5.17 3.30 13.91
CA TYR A 245 4.92 3.39 12.47
C TYR A 245 3.42 3.39 12.11
N PRO A 246 2.55 2.56 12.72
CA PRO A 246 1.11 2.63 12.45
C PRO A 246 0.51 4.02 12.63
N SER A 247 1.11 4.86 13.48
CA SER A 247 0.63 6.23 13.68
C SER A 247 0.81 7.16 12.47
N LEU A 248 1.57 6.74 11.49
CA LEU A 248 1.82 7.50 10.27
C LEU A 248 0.77 7.24 9.19
N LEU A 249 -0.01 6.16 9.30
CA LEU A 249 -0.95 5.68 8.30
C LEU A 249 -2.38 6.12 8.58
N ASP A 250 -3.18 6.22 7.54
CA ASP A 250 -4.63 6.41 7.59
C ASP A 250 -5.39 5.13 7.22
N GLY A 251 -4.74 4.22 6.49
CA GLY A 251 -5.32 2.95 6.10
C GLY A 251 -4.28 1.90 5.73
N VAL A 252 -4.75 0.66 5.69
CA VAL A 252 -3.99 -0.52 5.29
C VAL A 252 -4.84 -1.36 4.36
N SER A 253 -4.26 -1.84 3.28
CA SER A 253 -4.87 -2.77 2.34
C SER A 253 -4.00 -4.02 2.18
N HIS A 254 -4.63 -5.13 1.79
CA HIS A 254 -3.93 -6.36 1.44
C HIS A 254 -4.64 -7.07 0.29
N GLU A 255 -3.88 -7.69 -0.61
CA GLU A 255 -4.39 -8.47 -1.72
C GLU A 255 -4.54 -9.96 -1.34
N GLU A 256 -5.47 -10.65 -2.00
CA GLU A 256 -5.63 -12.12 -1.96
C GLU A 256 -5.81 -12.74 -0.57
N VAL A 257 -6.43 -12.01 0.35
CA VAL A 257 -6.69 -12.52 1.71
C VAL A 257 -7.69 -13.67 1.70
N TYR A 258 -8.67 -13.66 0.80
CA TYR A 258 -9.76 -14.64 0.73
C TYR A 258 -9.88 -15.36 -0.61
N SER A 259 -9.31 -14.83 -1.70
CA SER A 259 -9.27 -15.44 -3.02
C SER A 259 -8.26 -16.59 -3.08
N ASN A 260 -8.30 -17.39 -4.15
CA ASN A 260 -7.36 -18.48 -4.41
C ASN A 260 -7.18 -19.50 -3.25
N GLY A 261 -8.20 -19.70 -2.43
CA GLY A 261 -8.15 -20.58 -1.26
C GLY A 261 -7.95 -19.85 0.06
N GLY A 262 -7.63 -18.57 -0.01
CA GLY A 262 -7.37 -17.69 1.13
C GLY A 262 -5.98 -17.85 1.72
N ASP A 263 -5.42 -16.77 2.24
CA ASP A 263 -4.18 -16.76 3.00
C ASP A 263 -4.47 -16.51 4.49
N ALA A 264 -4.25 -17.54 5.29
CA ALA A 264 -4.50 -17.47 6.73
C ALA A 264 -3.54 -16.49 7.43
N GLN A 265 -2.31 -16.33 6.94
CA GLN A 265 -1.33 -15.39 7.48
C GLN A 265 -1.77 -13.95 7.20
N SER A 266 -2.02 -13.61 5.95
CA SER A 266 -2.47 -12.27 5.54
C SER A 266 -3.76 -11.88 6.26
N ARG A 267 -4.71 -12.83 6.40
CA ARG A 267 -5.92 -12.60 7.18
C ARG A 267 -5.62 -12.31 8.66
N ALA A 268 -4.72 -13.08 9.28
CA ALA A 268 -4.34 -12.85 10.67
C ALA A 268 -3.65 -11.51 10.86
N GLU A 269 -2.81 -11.10 9.93
CA GLU A 269 -2.14 -9.81 9.92
C GLU A 269 -3.14 -8.65 9.80
N MET A 270 -4.09 -8.72 8.86
CA MET A 270 -5.15 -7.71 8.72
C MET A 270 -6.01 -7.59 9.98
N LEU A 271 -6.35 -8.71 10.63
CA LEU A 271 -7.06 -8.70 11.91
C LEU A 271 -6.21 -8.11 13.05
N ALA A 272 -4.89 -8.31 13.02
CA ALA A 272 -3.98 -7.68 13.97
C ALA A 272 -3.89 -6.16 13.75
N TRP A 273 -3.88 -5.68 12.51
CA TRP A 273 -4.02 -4.25 12.21
C TRP A 273 -5.34 -3.68 12.72
N LYS A 274 -6.44 -4.40 12.52
CA LYS A 274 -7.75 -4.00 13.06
C LYS A 274 -7.74 -3.88 14.57
N ALA A 275 -7.01 -4.76 15.26
CA ALA A 275 -6.91 -4.73 16.73
C ALA A 275 -6.12 -3.54 17.28
N LEU A 276 -5.30 -2.84 16.46
CA LEU A 276 -4.64 -1.60 16.86
C LEU A 276 -5.64 -0.47 17.12
N GLY A 277 -6.82 -0.54 16.52
CA GLY A 277 -7.94 0.36 16.81
C GLY A 277 -7.85 1.69 16.04
N LEU A 278 -7.40 2.75 16.68
CA LEU A 278 -7.51 4.10 16.15
C LEU A 278 -6.20 4.64 15.57
N THR A 279 -6.30 5.40 14.48
CA THR A 279 -5.22 6.27 14.01
C THR A 279 -4.93 7.37 15.04
N PRO A 280 -3.81 8.09 14.96
CA PRO A 280 -3.51 9.22 15.86
C PRO A 280 -4.58 10.31 15.89
N GLY A 281 -5.38 10.43 14.83
CA GLY A 281 -6.51 11.35 14.76
C GLY A 281 -7.78 10.85 15.48
N GLY A 282 -7.72 9.71 16.17
CA GLY A 282 -8.85 9.12 16.88
C GLY A 282 -9.89 8.48 15.97
N ARG A 283 -9.56 8.23 14.71
CA ARG A 283 -10.42 7.54 13.74
C ARG A 283 -9.95 6.09 13.55
N PRO A 284 -10.87 5.15 13.26
CA PRO A 284 -10.48 3.81 12.84
C PRO A 284 -9.57 3.86 11.61
N PHE A 285 -8.61 2.93 11.52
CA PHE A 285 -7.92 2.69 10.27
C PHE A 285 -8.94 2.31 9.19
N TRP A 286 -8.73 2.83 7.96
CA TRP A 286 -9.39 2.26 6.81
C TRP A 286 -8.69 0.94 6.49
N LEU A 287 -9.42 -0.17 6.61
CA LEU A 287 -8.88 -1.52 6.40
C LEU A 287 -9.58 -2.13 5.20
N ALA A 288 -8.84 -2.37 4.14
CA ALA A 288 -9.37 -2.85 2.87
C ALA A 288 -8.70 -4.14 2.43
N VAL A 289 -9.38 -4.89 1.59
CA VAL A 289 -8.83 -6.06 0.91
C VAL A 289 -9.19 -6.01 -0.56
N GLU A 290 -8.21 -6.36 -1.40
CA GLU A 290 -8.40 -6.53 -2.83
C GLU A 290 -8.36 -8.00 -3.20
N GLU A 291 -9.43 -8.47 -3.82
CA GLU A 291 -9.64 -9.87 -4.09
C GLU A 291 -9.78 -10.13 -5.59
N TYR A 292 -9.39 -11.30 -6.02
CA TYR A 292 -9.36 -11.65 -7.42
C TYR A 292 -10.33 -12.79 -7.74
N VAL A 293 -11.13 -12.58 -8.81
CA VAL A 293 -11.96 -13.62 -9.42
C VAL A 293 -11.62 -13.72 -10.90
N GLY A 294 -12.33 -14.52 -11.67
CA GLY A 294 -12.22 -14.46 -13.14
C GLY A 294 -12.53 -13.07 -13.70
N ALA A 295 -12.79 -12.96 -15.01
CA ALA A 295 -13.10 -11.67 -15.63
C ALA A 295 -14.28 -10.95 -14.93
N CYS A 296 -14.32 -9.61 -14.99
CA CYS A 296 -15.43 -8.78 -14.53
C CYS A 296 -16.70 -9.02 -15.40
N ALA A 297 -17.32 -10.16 -15.22
CA ALA A 297 -18.46 -10.62 -16.00
C ALA A 297 -19.57 -11.20 -15.10
N PRO A 298 -20.83 -11.15 -15.53
CA PRO A 298 -21.97 -11.64 -14.72
C PRO A 298 -21.80 -13.08 -14.20
N ALA A 299 -21.09 -13.93 -14.94
CA ALA A 299 -20.82 -15.32 -14.52
C ALA A 299 -20.00 -15.41 -13.22
N ASN A 300 -19.17 -14.42 -12.92
CA ASN A 300 -18.32 -14.39 -11.73
C ASN A 300 -18.91 -13.59 -10.56
N LYS A 301 -20.07 -12.97 -10.75
CA LYS A 301 -20.71 -12.12 -9.73
C LYS A 301 -20.91 -12.84 -8.40
N SER A 302 -21.41 -14.07 -8.44
CA SER A 302 -21.65 -14.85 -7.21
C SER A 302 -20.37 -15.15 -6.44
N ALA A 303 -19.28 -15.44 -7.17
CA ALA A 303 -17.96 -15.66 -6.56
C ALA A 303 -17.41 -14.36 -5.94
N ALA A 304 -17.53 -13.25 -6.65
CA ALA A 304 -17.12 -11.93 -6.13
C ALA A 304 -17.90 -11.59 -4.85
N GLN A 305 -19.21 -11.72 -4.86
CA GLN A 305 -20.06 -11.45 -3.69
C GLN A 305 -19.74 -12.38 -2.50
N ALA A 306 -19.31 -13.61 -2.75
CA ALA A 306 -18.89 -14.52 -1.69
C ALA A 306 -17.57 -14.07 -1.03
N LEU A 307 -16.60 -13.53 -1.80
CA LEU A 307 -15.37 -12.95 -1.28
C LEU A 307 -15.68 -11.67 -0.48
N GLU A 308 -16.50 -10.79 -1.03
CA GLU A 308 -16.95 -9.59 -0.32
C GLU A 308 -17.60 -9.93 1.04
N ALA A 309 -18.45 -10.95 1.06
CA ALA A 309 -19.12 -11.36 2.30
C ALA A 309 -18.14 -11.86 3.37
N LYS A 310 -17.09 -12.59 2.96
CA LYS A 310 -16.03 -13.03 3.89
C LYS A 310 -15.28 -11.84 4.49
N ALA A 311 -14.86 -10.91 3.65
CA ALA A 311 -14.12 -9.73 4.10
C ALA A 311 -14.97 -8.85 5.04
N ARG A 312 -16.24 -8.62 4.68
CA ARG A 312 -17.17 -7.86 5.53
C ARG A 312 -17.47 -8.55 6.86
N ALA A 313 -17.49 -9.88 6.91
CA ALA A 313 -17.63 -10.63 8.17
C ALA A 313 -16.47 -10.39 9.13
N ASP A 314 -15.28 -10.16 8.60
CA ASP A 314 -14.09 -9.77 9.39
C ASP A 314 -14.03 -8.24 9.64
N GLY A 315 -14.96 -7.47 9.06
CA GLY A 315 -15.05 -6.00 9.18
C GLY A 315 -13.97 -5.30 8.36
N LEU A 316 -13.62 -5.86 7.21
CA LEU A 316 -12.74 -5.27 6.21
C LEU A 316 -13.56 -4.79 5.02
N GLU A 317 -13.12 -3.72 4.35
CA GLU A 317 -13.76 -3.18 3.15
C GLU A 317 -13.25 -3.92 1.91
N PRO A 318 -14.08 -4.74 1.25
CA PRO A 318 -13.66 -5.49 0.08
C PRO A 318 -13.75 -4.69 -1.21
N TYR A 319 -12.83 -4.93 -2.11
CA TYR A 319 -12.99 -4.75 -3.55
C TYR A 319 -12.62 -6.07 -4.24
N VAL A 320 -13.39 -6.46 -5.23
CA VAL A 320 -13.13 -7.67 -6.01
C VAL A 320 -12.93 -7.28 -7.46
N THR A 321 -11.79 -7.67 -8.03
CA THR A 321 -11.41 -7.34 -9.40
C THR A 321 -11.15 -8.60 -10.24
N ASP A 322 -10.69 -8.44 -11.48
CA ASP A 322 -10.37 -9.56 -12.35
C ASP A 322 -9.02 -10.19 -12.03
N ALA A 323 -8.90 -11.48 -12.29
CA ALA A 323 -7.69 -12.26 -11.98
C ALA A 323 -6.50 -11.96 -12.91
N SER A 324 -6.59 -10.95 -13.79
CA SER A 324 -5.44 -10.57 -14.63
C SER A 324 -4.35 -9.84 -13.83
N GLY A 325 -4.71 -9.31 -12.67
CA GLY A 325 -3.83 -8.43 -11.88
C GLY A 325 -3.53 -7.08 -12.53
N MET A 326 -4.02 -6.84 -13.76
CA MET A 326 -3.74 -5.61 -14.50
C MET A 326 -4.68 -4.46 -14.14
N GLN A 327 -5.78 -4.75 -13.50
CA GLN A 327 -6.76 -3.75 -13.00
C GLN A 327 -7.04 -2.62 -14.00
N THR A 328 -7.26 -2.96 -15.27
CA THR A 328 -7.38 -1.96 -16.34
C THR A 328 -8.70 -1.20 -16.33
N ALA A 329 -9.73 -1.72 -15.64
CA ALA A 329 -11.04 -1.11 -15.52
C ALA A 329 -11.74 -1.52 -14.22
N PRO A 330 -12.64 -0.69 -13.67
CA PRO A 330 -13.44 -1.04 -12.50
C PRO A 330 -14.36 -2.23 -12.75
N CYS A 331 -14.45 -3.15 -11.79
CA CYS A 331 -15.49 -4.16 -11.74
C CYS A 331 -16.70 -3.63 -10.96
N PHE A 332 -17.91 -3.87 -11.47
CA PHE A 332 -19.18 -3.47 -10.83
C PHE A 332 -20.00 -4.74 -10.59
N TRP A 333 -20.01 -5.26 -9.37
CA TRP A 333 -20.68 -6.50 -8.97
C TRP A 333 -22.12 -6.33 -8.49
#